data_288cf9584aeaddf3a1f741324bdcef56
#
_entry.id   288cf9584aeaddf3a1f741324bdcef56
#
_cell.length_a   1.000
_cell.length_b   1.000
_cell.length_c   1.000
_cell.angle_alpha   90.00
_cell.angle_beta   90.00
_cell.angle_gamma   90.00
#
_symmetry.space_group_name_H-M   'P 1'
#
loop_
_entity.id
_entity.type
_entity.pdbx_description
1 polymer ?
#
loop_
_entity_poly.entity_id
_entity_poly.type
_entity_poly.pdbx_seq_one_letter_code
_entity_poly.pdbx_strand_id
1 'polypeptide(L)'
;NKDYIRQTEVADGVFEVINTTGDKVFGYYKSAVEPGNGVYTDANGKRVIESTDAQTGQKVYKYENGVEYTGDVADLTDGAEEEAVGVMGALRKLSNSLGTVVEGLEAGDDAMVQEGYAEMNSTLDMFSDSLNTITTEQTKFGGVYNRMEMSTSTLETNGDNLTAYLSQIKDIDIATAVTEWMQAQYAYQASLQVTSASMGMSLLNYM
;
A
#
# COMPACT_ATOMS: atom_id res chain seq x y z
N ASN A 1 11.72 -4.98 5.91
CA ASN A 1 11.15 -3.70 6.35
C ASN A 1 9.69 -3.95 6.75
N LYS A 2 9.46 -4.16 8.06
CA LYS A 2 8.16 -4.58 8.62
C LYS A 2 7.03 -3.56 8.40
N ASP A 3 7.37 -2.29 8.24
CA ASP A 3 6.41 -1.18 8.28
C ASP A 3 6.26 -0.47 6.94
N TYR A 4 6.81 -1.04 5.86
CA TYR A 4 6.72 -0.41 4.55
C TYR A 4 5.38 -0.72 3.87
N ILE A 5 4.38 0.08 4.17
CA ILE A 5 3.07 0.03 3.51
C ILE A 5 3.04 1.06 2.38
N ARG A 6 2.71 0.60 1.17
CA ARG A 6 2.51 1.46 0.00
C ARG A 6 1.02 1.69 -0.20
N GLN A 7 0.69 2.94 -0.45
CA GLN A 7 -0.67 3.35 -0.80
C GLN A 7 -0.65 4.01 -2.17
N THR A 8 -1.71 3.85 -2.93
CA THR A 8 -1.95 4.58 -4.17
C THR A 8 -3.30 5.25 -4.10
N GLU A 9 -3.39 6.41 -4.67
CA GLU A 9 -4.65 7.12 -4.82
C GLU A 9 -5.42 6.51 -6.00
N VAL A 10 -6.64 6.05 -5.74
CA VAL A 10 -7.52 5.38 -6.71
C VAL A 10 -8.71 6.25 -7.12
N ALA A 11 -9.01 7.28 -6.33
CA ALA A 11 -9.95 8.35 -6.62
C ALA A 11 -9.57 9.57 -5.78
N ASP A 12 -10.10 10.74 -6.09
CA ASP A 12 -9.79 11.98 -5.38
C ASP A 12 -9.96 11.81 -3.85
N GLY A 13 -8.83 11.90 -3.12
CA GLY A 13 -8.76 11.71 -1.67
C GLY A 13 -8.94 10.26 -1.18
N VAL A 14 -9.06 9.26 -2.06
CA VAL A 14 -9.22 7.85 -1.70
C VAL A 14 -7.94 7.07 -1.95
N PHE A 15 -7.33 6.57 -0.87
CA PHE A 15 -6.08 5.81 -0.93
C PHE A 15 -6.33 4.33 -0.64
N GLU A 16 -5.74 3.45 -1.45
CA GLU A 16 -5.75 2.00 -1.26
C GLU A 16 -4.36 1.47 -0.96
N VAL A 17 -4.30 0.54 -0.01
CA VAL A 17 -3.06 -0.18 0.32
C VAL A 17 -2.81 -1.27 -0.72
N ILE A 18 -1.69 -1.17 -1.42
CA ILE A 18 -1.34 -2.03 -2.56
C ILE A 18 -0.29 -3.09 -2.25
N ASN A 19 0.19 -3.17 -1.01
CA ASN A 19 1.12 -4.22 -0.60
C ASN A 19 0.82 -4.74 0.80
N THR A 20 1.38 -5.91 1.12
CA THR A 20 1.49 -6.42 2.48
C THR A 20 2.95 -6.69 2.81
N THR A 21 3.27 -6.84 4.09
CA THR A 21 4.64 -7.15 4.53
C THR A 21 4.87 -8.66 4.59
N GLY A 22 6.11 -9.07 4.35
CA GLY A 22 6.46 -10.50 4.34
C GLY A 22 6.25 -11.18 5.69
N ASP A 23 6.47 -10.48 6.79
CA ASP A 23 6.23 -10.96 8.14
C ASP A 23 4.73 -11.19 8.43
N LYS A 24 3.85 -10.43 7.82
CA LYS A 24 2.40 -10.60 7.94
C LYS A 24 1.89 -11.82 7.15
N VAL A 25 2.47 -12.09 5.98
CA VAL A 25 2.05 -13.20 5.10
C VAL A 25 2.73 -14.50 5.50
N PHE A 26 4.05 -14.48 5.69
CA PHE A 26 4.86 -15.67 5.94
C PHE A 26 5.19 -15.88 7.41
N GLY A 27 5.01 -14.83 8.22
CA GLY A 27 5.41 -14.86 9.62
C GLY A 27 6.92 -14.76 9.82
N TYR A 28 7.36 -15.05 11.03
CA TYR A 28 8.76 -15.00 11.45
C TYR A 28 9.02 -15.99 12.58
N TYR A 29 10.28 -16.21 12.84
CA TYR A 29 10.76 -16.97 14.00
C TYR A 29 11.86 -16.18 14.72
N LYS A 30 11.77 -16.11 16.03
CA LYS A 30 12.80 -15.59 16.92
C LYS A 30 13.08 -16.61 18.00
N SER A 31 14.34 -17.01 18.13
CA SER A 31 14.75 -17.94 19.19
C SER A 31 14.58 -17.33 20.57
N ALA A 32 14.40 -18.17 21.56
CA ALA A 32 14.56 -17.76 22.95
C ALA A 32 15.96 -17.15 23.17
N VAL A 33 16.05 -16.20 24.09
CA VAL A 33 17.29 -15.53 24.45
C VAL A 33 17.45 -15.64 25.95
N GLU A 34 18.55 -16.27 26.36
CA GLU A 34 18.90 -16.46 27.79
C GLU A 34 19.12 -15.13 28.49
N PRO A 35 18.75 -15.01 29.78
CA PRO A 35 19.04 -13.83 30.60
C PRO A 35 20.53 -13.46 30.57
N GLY A 36 20.81 -12.17 30.59
CA GLY A 36 22.17 -11.64 30.53
C GLY A 36 22.73 -11.38 29.13
N ASN A 37 22.00 -11.70 28.09
CA ASN A 37 22.39 -11.46 26.69
C ASN A 37 21.98 -10.05 26.14
N GLY A 38 21.59 -9.13 27.03
CA GLY A 38 21.19 -7.77 26.63
C GLY A 38 19.88 -7.68 25.89
N VAL A 39 19.05 -8.71 25.98
CA VAL A 39 17.70 -8.74 25.46
C VAL A 39 16.72 -8.91 26.59
N TYR A 40 15.71 -8.07 26.63
CA TYR A 40 14.69 -8.01 27.65
C TYR A 40 13.31 -8.14 27.03
N THR A 41 12.32 -8.43 27.85
CA THR A 41 10.90 -8.46 27.45
C THR A 41 10.13 -7.44 28.28
N ASP A 42 9.35 -6.56 27.64
CA ASP A 42 8.46 -5.63 28.31
C ASP A 42 7.17 -6.31 28.84
N ALA A 43 6.36 -5.57 29.60
CA ALA A 43 5.11 -6.08 30.17
C ALA A 43 4.08 -6.56 29.09
N ASN A 44 4.28 -6.21 27.82
CA ASN A 44 3.44 -6.62 26.71
C ASN A 44 4.04 -7.79 25.90
N GLY A 45 5.11 -8.39 26.38
CA GLY A 45 5.82 -9.48 25.69
C GLY A 45 6.68 -9.03 24.52
N LYS A 46 6.97 -7.74 24.36
CA LYS A 46 7.81 -7.24 23.28
C LYS A 46 9.27 -7.22 23.68
N ARG A 47 10.12 -7.63 22.75
CA ARG A 47 11.58 -7.63 22.95
C ARG A 47 12.14 -6.23 22.93
N VAL A 48 12.99 -5.95 23.90
CA VAL A 48 13.76 -4.71 24.08
C VAL A 48 15.24 -5.07 24.10
N ILE A 49 16.02 -4.42 23.28
CA ILE A 49 17.46 -4.70 23.14
C ILE A 49 18.24 -3.58 23.85
N GLU A 50 19.14 -3.97 24.74
CA GLU A 50 20.11 -3.08 25.36
C GLU A 50 21.22 -2.78 24.35
N SER A 51 21.57 -1.53 24.19
CA SER A 51 22.71 -1.07 23.41
C SER A 51 23.43 0.03 24.17
N THR A 52 24.71 0.24 23.87
CA THR A 52 25.48 1.35 24.45
C THR A 52 25.55 2.47 23.43
N ASP A 53 25.12 3.66 23.81
CA ASP A 53 25.28 4.84 22.98
C ASP A 53 26.77 5.15 22.79
N ALA A 54 27.20 5.23 21.53
CA ALA A 54 28.62 5.39 21.18
C ALA A 54 29.20 6.76 21.57
N GLN A 55 28.34 7.77 21.80
CA GLN A 55 28.76 9.12 22.13
C GLN A 55 28.77 9.38 23.63
N THR A 56 27.79 8.85 24.36
CA THR A 56 27.63 9.08 25.80
C THR A 56 28.10 7.92 26.68
N GLY A 57 28.29 6.72 26.12
CA GLY A 57 28.62 5.51 26.85
C GLY A 57 27.47 5.00 27.74
N GLN A 58 26.28 5.58 27.64
CA GLN A 58 25.13 5.19 28.42
C GLN A 58 24.39 4.00 27.79
N LYS A 59 23.74 3.18 28.61
CA LYS A 59 22.86 2.13 28.14
C LYS A 59 21.57 2.71 27.61
N VAL A 60 21.20 2.32 26.41
CA VAL A 60 19.96 2.72 25.73
C VAL A 60 19.17 1.44 25.43
N TYR A 61 17.90 1.47 25.73
CA TYR A 61 16.97 0.37 25.50
C TYR A 61 16.07 0.68 24.32
N LYS A 62 16.04 -0.18 23.31
CA LYS A 62 15.26 0.01 22.10
C LYS A 62 14.51 -1.26 21.73
N TYR A 63 13.32 -1.09 21.20
CA TYR A 63 12.60 -2.17 20.53
C TYR A 63 13.32 -2.61 19.24
N GLU A 64 13.06 -3.80 18.74
CA GLU A 64 13.65 -4.32 17.49
C GLU A 64 13.40 -3.43 16.25
N ASN A 65 12.36 -2.61 16.26
CA ASN A 65 12.08 -1.65 15.22
C ASN A 65 12.87 -0.34 15.33
N GLY A 66 13.75 -0.24 16.33
CA GLY A 66 14.60 0.93 16.58
C GLY A 66 13.96 2.03 17.42
N VAL A 67 12.68 1.89 17.78
CA VAL A 67 12.00 2.86 18.68
C VAL A 67 12.57 2.72 20.08
N GLU A 68 12.86 3.84 20.74
CA GLU A 68 13.38 3.87 22.10
C GLU A 68 12.32 3.40 23.10
N TYR A 69 12.74 2.56 24.06
CA TYR A 69 11.90 2.13 25.16
C TYR A 69 11.79 3.26 26.18
N THR A 70 10.58 3.71 26.45
CA THR A 70 10.30 4.85 27.33
C THR A 70 9.71 4.42 28.70
N GLY A 71 9.57 3.11 28.94
CA GLY A 71 9.11 2.58 30.23
C GLY A 71 10.20 2.56 31.28
N ASP A 72 9.86 2.10 32.49
CA ASP A 72 10.86 1.88 33.52
C ASP A 72 11.69 0.61 33.20
N VAL A 73 13.00 0.73 33.26
CA VAL A 73 13.92 -0.41 33.03
C VAL A 73 13.72 -1.51 34.09
N ALA A 74 13.24 -1.14 35.28
CA ALA A 74 12.92 -2.10 36.33
C ALA A 74 11.73 -3.03 35.99
N ASP A 75 10.87 -2.63 35.07
CA ASP A 75 9.74 -3.42 34.57
C ASP A 75 10.13 -4.42 33.47
N LEU A 76 11.37 -4.38 32.99
CA LEU A 76 11.88 -5.29 31.99
C LEU A 76 12.25 -6.65 32.60
N THR A 77 11.74 -7.72 32.00
CA THR A 77 12.15 -9.09 32.33
C THR A 77 13.38 -9.44 31.49
N ASP A 78 14.45 -9.87 32.11
CA ASP A 78 15.71 -10.29 31.45
C ASP A 78 15.47 -11.58 30.65
N GLY A 79 16.00 -11.61 29.42
CA GLY A 79 15.74 -12.68 28.47
C GLY A 79 14.48 -12.48 27.62
N ALA A 80 14.26 -13.39 26.70
CA ALA A 80 13.08 -13.37 25.86
C ALA A 80 12.68 -14.80 25.46
N GLU A 81 11.39 -15.07 25.50
CA GLU A 81 10.84 -16.34 25.04
C GLU A 81 10.91 -16.48 23.51
N GLU A 82 10.79 -17.72 23.05
CA GLU A 82 10.65 -18.02 21.64
C GLU A 82 9.36 -17.38 21.06
N GLU A 83 9.49 -16.72 19.94
CA GLU A 83 8.36 -16.16 19.22
C GLU A 83 8.31 -16.75 17.80
N ALA A 84 7.31 -17.57 17.54
CA ALA A 84 7.10 -18.23 16.26
C ALA A 84 5.73 -17.87 15.70
N VAL A 85 5.71 -17.23 14.53
CA VAL A 85 4.48 -16.75 13.90
C VAL A 85 4.45 -17.14 12.44
N GLY A 86 3.27 -17.57 11.96
CA GLY A 86 3.04 -17.89 10.55
C GLY A 86 3.81 -19.12 10.06
N VAL A 87 3.92 -19.26 8.74
CA VAL A 87 4.56 -20.41 8.08
C VAL A 87 6.04 -20.55 8.51
N MET A 88 6.77 -19.44 8.58
CA MET A 88 8.20 -19.47 8.96
C MET A 88 8.40 -19.91 10.40
N GLY A 89 7.53 -19.43 11.30
CA GLY A 89 7.52 -19.87 12.69
C GLY A 89 7.17 -21.37 12.81
N ALA A 90 6.14 -21.82 12.11
CA ALA A 90 5.73 -23.22 12.09
C ALA A 90 6.82 -24.16 11.55
N LEU A 91 7.48 -23.77 10.43
CA LEU A 91 8.61 -24.56 9.88
C LEU A 91 9.76 -24.69 10.88
N ARG A 92 10.09 -23.63 11.56
CA ARG A 92 11.17 -23.67 12.56
C ARG A 92 10.79 -24.50 13.77
N LYS A 93 9.57 -24.34 14.29
CA LYS A 93 9.06 -25.20 15.37
C LYS A 93 9.05 -26.68 14.98
N LEU A 94 8.57 -26.98 13.77
CA LEU A 94 8.60 -28.35 13.25
C LEU A 94 10.02 -28.92 13.18
N SER A 95 10.99 -28.11 12.74
CA SER A 95 12.40 -28.53 12.73
C SER A 95 12.93 -28.81 14.14
N ASN A 96 12.58 -27.98 15.11
CA ASN A 96 13.00 -28.15 16.50
C ASN A 96 12.35 -29.41 17.10
N SER A 97 11.03 -29.58 16.95
CA SER A 97 10.31 -30.72 17.50
C SER A 97 10.73 -32.06 16.88
N LEU A 98 11.11 -32.06 15.59
CA LEU A 98 11.76 -33.23 14.99
C LEU A 98 13.12 -33.53 15.64
N GLY A 99 13.90 -32.51 15.97
CA GLY A 99 15.15 -32.66 16.74
C GLY A 99 14.90 -33.30 18.09
N THR A 100 13.93 -32.79 18.86
CA THR A 100 13.53 -33.35 20.17
C THR A 100 13.11 -34.83 20.06
N VAL A 101 12.33 -35.20 19.02
CA VAL A 101 11.98 -36.63 18.81
C VAL A 101 13.22 -37.48 18.54
N VAL A 102 14.13 -37.01 17.69
CA VAL A 102 15.37 -37.76 17.36
C VAL A 102 16.23 -37.95 18.61
N GLU A 103 16.45 -36.87 19.36
CA GLU A 103 17.22 -36.92 20.61
C GLU A 103 16.58 -37.87 21.65
N GLY A 104 15.24 -37.80 21.80
CA GLY A 104 14.49 -38.70 22.68
C GLY A 104 14.64 -40.18 22.27
N LEU A 105 14.59 -40.47 20.96
CA LEU A 105 14.77 -41.85 20.44
C LEU A 105 16.21 -42.35 20.69
N GLU A 106 17.21 -41.49 20.48
CA GLU A 106 18.61 -41.82 20.70
C GLU A 106 18.92 -42.07 22.22
N ALA A 107 18.28 -41.26 23.08
CA ALA A 107 18.41 -41.37 24.53
C ALA A 107 17.54 -42.51 25.11
N GLY A 108 16.60 -43.06 24.38
CA GLY A 108 15.58 -44.00 24.88
C GLY A 108 14.60 -43.36 25.87
N ASP A 109 14.35 -42.04 25.72
CA ASP A 109 13.47 -41.26 26.59
C ASP A 109 12.10 -41.10 25.89
N ASP A 110 11.14 -41.96 26.25
CA ASP A 110 9.79 -41.95 25.72
C ASP A 110 9.03 -40.66 26.05
N ALA A 111 9.34 -39.99 27.17
CA ALA A 111 8.69 -38.75 27.55
C ALA A 111 9.09 -37.62 26.59
N MET A 112 10.38 -37.52 26.28
CA MET A 112 10.92 -36.55 25.33
C MET A 112 10.36 -36.79 23.91
N VAL A 113 10.21 -38.04 23.50
CA VAL A 113 9.56 -38.40 22.20
C VAL A 113 8.10 -37.93 22.16
N GLN A 114 7.35 -38.12 23.24
CA GLN A 114 5.95 -37.70 23.33
C GLN A 114 5.83 -36.16 23.33
N GLU A 115 6.73 -35.45 23.99
CA GLU A 115 6.80 -33.98 23.96
C GLU A 115 7.03 -33.48 22.53
N GLY A 116 8.01 -34.02 21.81
CA GLY A 116 8.27 -33.70 20.44
C GLY A 116 7.06 -33.94 19.50
N TYR A 117 6.33 -35.02 19.68
CA TYR A 117 5.10 -35.28 18.94
C TYR A 117 3.97 -34.28 19.28
N ALA A 118 3.83 -33.89 20.54
CA ALA A 118 2.86 -32.88 20.95
C ALA A 118 3.17 -31.52 20.32
N GLU A 119 4.44 -31.12 20.29
CA GLU A 119 4.88 -29.91 19.61
C GLU A 119 4.64 -29.97 18.09
N MET A 120 4.93 -31.11 17.45
CA MET A 120 4.61 -31.31 16.02
C MET A 120 3.13 -31.12 15.72
N ASN A 121 2.24 -31.67 16.57
CA ASN A 121 0.81 -31.48 16.41
C ASN A 121 0.42 -29.98 16.52
N SER A 122 1.01 -29.25 17.46
CA SER A 122 0.75 -27.81 17.58
C SER A 122 1.20 -27.02 16.35
N THR A 123 2.22 -27.47 15.63
CA THR A 123 2.66 -26.82 14.39
C THR A 123 1.68 -27.00 13.23
N LEU A 124 0.88 -28.07 13.22
CA LEU A 124 -0.18 -28.26 12.21
C LEU A 124 -1.28 -27.19 12.35
N ASP A 125 -1.63 -26.84 13.58
CA ASP A 125 -2.57 -25.73 13.82
C ASP A 125 -1.99 -24.41 13.33
N MET A 126 -0.71 -24.15 13.61
CA MET A 126 -0.03 -22.95 13.09
C MET A 126 0.00 -22.91 11.55
N PHE A 127 0.20 -24.05 10.88
CA PHE A 127 0.10 -24.11 9.42
C PHE A 127 -1.31 -23.79 8.92
N SER A 128 -2.33 -24.35 9.57
CA SER A 128 -3.73 -24.07 9.22
C SER A 128 -4.06 -22.59 9.36
N ASP A 129 -3.68 -21.97 10.46
CA ASP A 129 -3.87 -20.52 10.69
C ASP A 129 -3.09 -19.67 9.69
N SER A 130 -1.90 -20.13 9.32
CA SER A 130 -1.07 -19.45 8.32
C SER A 130 -1.71 -19.49 6.93
N LEU A 131 -2.28 -20.64 6.54
CA LEU A 131 -3.02 -20.78 5.28
C LEU A 131 -4.26 -19.86 5.25
N ASN A 132 -4.98 -19.79 6.37
CA ASN A 132 -6.10 -18.85 6.51
C ASN A 132 -5.67 -17.40 6.36
N THR A 133 -4.54 -17.04 6.95
CA THR A 133 -3.96 -15.69 6.84
C THR A 133 -3.56 -15.38 5.39
N ILE A 134 -2.88 -16.29 4.71
CA ILE A 134 -2.48 -16.14 3.31
C ILE A 134 -3.73 -15.98 2.42
N THR A 135 -4.74 -16.83 2.61
CA THR A 135 -5.99 -16.78 1.84
C THR A 135 -6.73 -15.46 2.06
N THR A 136 -6.74 -14.97 3.30
CA THR A 136 -7.35 -13.67 3.66
C THR A 136 -6.62 -12.52 2.97
N GLU A 137 -5.30 -12.48 3.01
CA GLU A 137 -4.53 -11.45 2.33
C GLU A 137 -4.69 -11.55 0.79
N GLN A 138 -4.74 -12.75 0.23
CA GLN A 138 -5.02 -12.96 -1.19
C GLN A 138 -6.39 -12.42 -1.60
N THR A 139 -7.42 -12.71 -0.81
CA THR A 139 -8.79 -12.20 -1.04
C THR A 139 -8.83 -10.68 -0.97
N LYS A 140 -8.14 -10.09 0.00
CA LYS A 140 -8.02 -8.65 0.13
C LYS A 140 -7.38 -8.01 -1.10
N PHE A 141 -6.28 -8.60 -1.61
CA PHE A 141 -5.66 -8.12 -2.84
C PHE A 141 -6.55 -8.27 -4.07
N GLY A 142 -7.31 -9.37 -4.17
CA GLY A 142 -8.33 -9.52 -5.21
C GLY A 142 -9.36 -8.38 -5.17
N GLY A 143 -9.81 -8.00 -3.99
CA GLY A 143 -10.71 -6.86 -3.80
C GLY A 143 -10.08 -5.51 -4.20
N VAL A 144 -8.81 -5.28 -3.83
CA VAL A 144 -8.06 -4.08 -4.24
C VAL A 144 -7.90 -4.04 -5.76
N TYR A 145 -7.53 -5.15 -6.38
CA TYR A 145 -7.39 -5.26 -7.84
C TYR A 145 -8.68 -4.88 -8.57
N ASN A 146 -9.82 -5.45 -8.15
CA ASN A 146 -11.12 -5.14 -8.74
C ASN A 146 -11.48 -3.65 -8.58
N ARG A 147 -11.20 -3.04 -7.42
CA ARG A 147 -11.43 -1.59 -7.24
C ARG A 147 -10.54 -0.73 -8.13
N MET A 148 -9.28 -1.12 -8.31
CA MET A 148 -8.37 -0.42 -9.22
C MET A 148 -8.84 -0.52 -10.68
N GLU A 149 -9.32 -1.69 -11.11
CA GLU A 149 -9.88 -1.91 -12.45
C GLU A 149 -11.11 -1.02 -12.68
N MET A 150 -12.04 -0.98 -11.71
CA MET A 150 -13.21 -0.09 -11.76
C MET A 150 -12.80 1.38 -11.80
N SER A 151 -11.81 1.79 -11.00
CA SER A 151 -11.31 3.16 -10.99
C SER A 151 -10.70 3.54 -12.34
N THR A 152 -9.91 2.66 -12.93
CA THR A 152 -9.32 2.84 -14.26
C THR A 152 -10.40 3.02 -15.32
N SER A 153 -11.40 2.15 -15.35
CA SER A 153 -12.54 2.26 -16.28
C SER A 153 -13.34 3.56 -16.10
N THR A 154 -13.52 3.99 -14.85
CA THR A 154 -14.20 5.27 -14.55
C THR A 154 -13.38 6.46 -15.04
N LEU A 155 -12.05 6.45 -14.84
CA LEU A 155 -11.15 7.50 -15.32
C LEU A 155 -11.11 7.57 -16.85
N GLU A 156 -11.08 6.43 -17.54
CA GLU A 156 -11.16 6.34 -18.99
C GLU A 156 -12.48 6.96 -19.50
N THR A 157 -13.61 6.55 -18.91
CA THR A 157 -14.93 7.09 -19.27
C THR A 157 -15.00 8.62 -19.04
N ASN A 158 -14.45 9.10 -17.94
CA ASN A 158 -14.38 10.54 -17.65
C ASN A 158 -13.47 11.27 -18.64
N GLY A 159 -12.34 10.66 -19.04
CA GLY A 159 -11.45 11.19 -20.08
C GLY A 159 -12.15 11.33 -21.42
N ASP A 160 -12.90 10.32 -21.85
CA ASP A 160 -13.70 10.35 -23.09
C ASP A 160 -14.78 11.43 -23.05
N ASN A 161 -15.51 11.53 -21.94
CA ASN A 161 -16.51 12.57 -21.74
C ASN A 161 -15.89 13.97 -21.78
N LEU A 162 -14.77 14.20 -21.09
CA LEU A 162 -14.06 15.48 -21.13
C LEU A 162 -13.56 15.82 -22.52
N THR A 163 -13.07 14.83 -23.29
CA THR A 163 -12.64 15.00 -24.67
C THR A 163 -13.83 15.39 -25.56
N ALA A 164 -14.99 14.74 -25.38
CA ALA A 164 -16.21 15.09 -26.10
C ALA A 164 -16.70 16.52 -25.76
N TYR A 165 -16.69 16.91 -24.49
CA TYR A 165 -17.02 18.29 -24.08
C TYR A 165 -16.03 19.30 -24.64
N LEU A 166 -14.75 18.99 -24.65
CA LEU A 166 -13.72 19.86 -25.21
C LEU A 166 -13.95 20.07 -26.73
N SER A 167 -14.28 18.97 -27.43
CA SER A 167 -14.65 19.03 -28.85
C SER A 167 -15.88 19.94 -29.10
N GLN A 168 -16.95 19.77 -28.29
CA GLN A 168 -18.13 20.62 -28.39
C GLN A 168 -17.86 22.14 -28.17
N ILE A 169 -16.89 22.45 -27.30
CA ILE A 169 -16.56 23.85 -27.00
C ILE A 169 -15.58 24.42 -28.02
N LYS A 170 -14.60 23.60 -28.46
CA LYS A 170 -13.49 24.08 -29.30
C LYS A 170 -13.74 23.93 -30.79
N ASP A 171 -14.46 22.88 -31.20
CA ASP A 171 -14.69 22.61 -32.61
C ASP A 171 -15.81 23.53 -33.11
N ILE A 172 -15.43 24.45 -33.99
CA ILE A 172 -16.37 25.34 -34.62
C ILE A 172 -17.07 24.59 -35.74
N ASP A 173 -18.37 24.74 -35.87
CA ASP A 173 -19.10 24.29 -37.08
C ASP A 173 -18.66 25.15 -38.27
N ILE A 174 -17.73 24.58 -39.05
CA ILE A 174 -17.14 25.28 -40.21
C ILE A 174 -18.21 25.73 -41.19
N ALA A 175 -19.30 24.97 -41.36
CA ALA A 175 -20.38 25.33 -42.27
C ALA A 175 -21.13 26.60 -41.80
N THR A 176 -21.41 26.66 -40.50
CA THR A 176 -22.03 27.85 -39.87
C THR A 176 -21.07 29.03 -39.91
N ALA A 177 -19.81 28.84 -39.55
CA ALA A 177 -18.81 29.92 -39.57
C ALA A 177 -18.57 30.49 -40.96
N VAL A 178 -18.50 29.64 -42.00
CA VAL A 178 -18.37 30.08 -43.39
C VAL A 178 -19.62 30.84 -43.86
N THR A 179 -20.83 30.38 -43.46
CA THR A 179 -22.09 31.05 -43.79
C THR A 179 -22.16 32.44 -43.15
N GLU A 180 -21.81 32.57 -41.87
CA GLU A 180 -21.77 33.85 -41.19
C GLU A 180 -20.71 34.78 -41.79
N TRP A 181 -19.54 34.27 -42.14
CA TRP A 181 -18.52 35.05 -42.83
C TRP A 181 -19.01 35.57 -44.20
N MET A 182 -19.66 34.72 -45.02
CA MET A 182 -20.23 35.12 -46.29
C MET A 182 -21.31 36.21 -46.13
N GLN A 183 -22.21 36.06 -45.14
CA GLN A 183 -23.21 37.05 -44.82
C GLN A 183 -22.59 38.41 -44.46
N ALA A 184 -21.56 38.38 -43.58
CA ALA A 184 -20.83 39.61 -43.23
C ALA A 184 -20.14 40.24 -44.44
N GLN A 185 -19.56 39.45 -45.34
CA GLN A 185 -18.94 39.93 -46.56
C GLN A 185 -19.97 40.57 -47.52
N TYR A 186 -21.16 39.96 -47.73
CA TYR A 186 -22.24 40.56 -48.53
C TYR A 186 -22.74 41.85 -47.89
N ALA A 187 -22.96 41.93 -46.63
CA ALA A 187 -23.34 43.11 -45.88
C ALA A 187 -22.34 44.24 -46.06
N TYR A 188 -21.08 43.94 -45.98
CA TYR A 188 -19.98 44.89 -46.21
C TYR A 188 -19.97 45.43 -47.64
N GLN A 189 -20.11 44.56 -48.67
CA GLN A 189 -20.18 44.95 -50.07
C GLN A 189 -21.43 45.84 -50.37
N ALA A 190 -22.59 45.44 -49.82
CA ALA A 190 -23.80 46.23 -49.94
C ALA A 190 -23.67 47.62 -49.30
N SER A 191 -23.03 47.69 -48.13
CA SER A 191 -22.74 48.95 -47.45
C SER A 191 -21.85 49.89 -48.28
N LEU A 192 -20.82 49.33 -48.90
CA LEU A 192 -19.94 50.08 -49.80
C LEU A 192 -20.71 50.60 -51.04
N GLN A 193 -21.56 49.79 -51.63
CA GLN A 193 -22.41 50.20 -52.80
C GLN A 193 -23.40 51.33 -52.44
N VAL A 194 -24.08 51.22 -51.29
CA VAL A 194 -24.99 52.24 -50.80
C VAL A 194 -24.24 53.54 -50.50
N THR A 195 -23.08 53.44 -49.86
CA THR A 195 -22.27 54.64 -49.61
C THR A 195 -21.78 55.32 -50.90
N SER A 196 -21.31 54.56 -51.86
CA SER A 196 -20.89 55.02 -53.16
C SER A 196 -22.04 55.69 -53.93
N ALA A 197 -23.24 55.08 -53.94
CA ALA A 197 -24.42 55.65 -54.58
C ALA A 197 -24.91 56.97 -53.91
N SER A 198 -24.85 57.00 -52.54
CA SER A 198 -25.18 58.24 -51.80
C SER A 198 -24.24 59.39 -52.11
N MET A 199 -22.92 59.10 -52.17
CA MET A 199 -21.93 60.13 -52.53
C MET A 199 -22.09 60.63 -53.95
N GLY A 200 -22.41 59.74 -54.90
CA GLY A 200 -22.70 60.16 -56.29
C GLY A 200 -23.92 61.04 -56.41
N MET A 201 -25.03 60.75 -55.72
CA MET A 201 -26.22 61.60 -55.72
C MET A 201 -26.01 62.93 -55.01
N SER A 202 -25.19 62.96 -53.94
CA SER A 202 -24.92 64.21 -53.23
C SER A 202 -24.09 65.20 -54.08
N LEU A 203 -23.17 64.73 -54.91
CA LEU A 203 -22.37 65.54 -55.78
C LEU A 203 -23.18 66.07 -56.98
N LEU A 204 -24.11 65.31 -57.56
CA LEU A 204 -24.94 65.69 -58.67
C LEU A 204 -26.02 66.74 -58.30
N ASN A 205 -26.50 66.76 -57.04
CA ASN A 205 -27.48 67.76 -56.59
C ASN A 205 -26.84 69.11 -56.15
N TYR A 206 -25.54 69.23 -56.16
CA TYR A 206 -24.82 70.43 -55.71
C TYR A 206 -24.18 71.18 -56.89
N MET A 207 -24.22 70.65 -58.09
CA MET A 207 -23.83 71.28 -59.33
C MET A 207 -25.07 71.72 -60.10
#